data_ddfc791fd3411675220e1ee9ad1dd0b7
#
_entry.id   ddfc791fd3411675220e1ee9ad1dd0b7
#
_cell.length_a   1.000
_cell.length_b   1.000
_cell.length_c   1.000
_cell.angle_alpha   90.00
_cell.angle_beta   90.00
_cell.angle_gamma   90.00
#
_symmetry.space_group_name_H-M   'P 1'
#
loop_
_entity.id
_entity.type
_entity.pdbx_description
1 polymer ?
#
loop_
_entity_poly.entity_id
_entity_poly.type
_entity_poly.pdbx_seq_one_letter_code
_entity_poly.pdbx_strand_id
1 'polypeptide(L)'
;MSDLVIGLLVLGAVVFAGVLVYNRVQVRSVHRTSVPSPLQESARRREPTLEPSTRADRRVDYVIELESERALSGALVREGWRPLAQRFGRRSVLDQDEQGVWRVALQLVSRSGAVSEADLVEFRSGVETLAARLGARIAAPELRRALHTARELDRICADADIQVALHIIGENIEPDPGHQPFQVVRREDGVTLTLDVALAPDLGASYEAMVRAGRALAEKHGAKLVDDRGNTLDERALSAIGAQLDAVRQTLAAHGIETGSPLAQRLFS
;
A
#
# COMPACT_ATOMS: atom_id res chain seq x y z
N MET A 1 -2.06 -18.57 36.04
CA MET A 1 -2.51 -18.89 34.68
C MET A 1 -1.81 -20.18 34.29
N SER A 2 -2.55 -21.18 33.87
CA SER A 2 -2.01 -22.52 33.66
C SER A 2 -1.04 -22.52 32.48
N ASP A 3 0.09 -23.23 32.59
CA ASP A 3 1.13 -23.38 31.56
C ASP A 3 0.57 -23.81 30.20
N LEU A 4 -0.58 -24.44 30.21
CA LEU A 4 -1.34 -24.85 29.02
C LEU A 4 -1.86 -23.65 28.20
N VAL A 5 -2.29 -22.55 28.85
CA VAL A 5 -2.78 -21.34 28.18
C VAL A 5 -1.60 -20.60 27.54
N ILE A 6 -0.45 -20.55 28.22
CA ILE A 6 0.77 -19.95 27.69
C ILE A 6 1.29 -20.77 26.49
N GLY A 7 1.28 -22.09 26.60
CA GLY A 7 1.67 -22.99 25.50
C GLY A 7 0.74 -22.84 24.27
N LEU A 8 -0.55 -22.66 24.47
CA LEU A 8 -1.52 -22.46 23.38
C LEU A 8 -1.36 -21.10 22.70
N LEU A 9 -1.05 -20.04 23.49
CA LEU A 9 -0.75 -18.70 22.96
C LEU A 9 0.55 -18.67 22.15
N VAL A 10 1.60 -19.35 22.62
CA VAL A 10 2.87 -19.46 21.91
C VAL A 10 2.69 -20.26 20.61
N LEU A 11 1.96 -21.37 20.65
CA LEU A 11 1.67 -22.18 19.47
C LEU A 11 0.86 -21.39 18.45
N GLY A 12 -0.13 -20.61 18.89
CA GLY A 12 -0.94 -19.73 18.06
C GLY A 12 -0.08 -18.64 17.37
N ALA A 13 0.85 -18.03 18.12
CA ALA A 13 1.76 -17.02 17.58
C ALA A 13 2.75 -17.60 16.55
N VAL A 14 3.26 -18.83 16.78
CA VAL A 14 4.18 -19.51 15.84
C VAL A 14 3.46 -19.92 14.56
N VAL A 15 2.23 -20.42 14.66
CA VAL A 15 1.41 -20.75 13.48
C VAL A 15 1.05 -19.49 12.70
N PHE A 16 0.73 -18.41 13.38
CA PHE A 16 0.44 -17.11 12.77
C PHE A 16 1.66 -16.52 12.05
N ALA A 17 2.84 -16.54 12.68
CA ALA A 17 4.09 -16.12 12.04
C ALA A 17 4.45 -16.99 10.83
N GLY A 18 4.20 -18.30 10.89
CA GLY A 18 4.40 -19.24 9.78
C GLY A 18 3.51 -18.94 8.57
N VAL A 19 2.24 -18.58 8.81
CA VAL A 19 1.28 -18.21 7.77
C VAL A 19 1.65 -16.87 7.12
N LEU A 20 2.08 -15.89 7.91
CA LEU A 20 2.54 -14.60 7.39
C LEU A 20 3.80 -14.74 6.51
N VAL A 21 4.77 -15.56 6.95
CA VAL A 21 6.00 -15.81 6.18
C VAL A 21 5.70 -16.59 4.90
N TYR A 22 4.82 -17.58 4.96
CA TYR A 22 4.42 -18.38 3.80
C TYR A 22 3.71 -17.53 2.75
N ASN A 23 2.74 -16.71 3.16
CA ASN A 23 2.03 -15.78 2.28
C ASN A 23 3.01 -14.78 1.62
N ARG A 24 3.99 -14.29 2.39
CA ARG A 24 5.01 -13.37 1.90
C ARG A 24 5.93 -13.99 0.83
N VAL A 25 6.27 -15.27 0.97
CA VAL A 25 7.12 -15.99 0.00
C VAL A 25 6.33 -16.30 -1.28
N GLN A 26 5.06 -16.64 -1.17
CA GLN A 26 4.22 -17.02 -2.30
C GLN A 26 3.83 -15.79 -3.16
N VAL A 27 3.51 -14.66 -2.55
CA VAL A 27 3.22 -13.41 -3.28
C VAL A 27 4.47 -12.90 -4.04
N ARG A 28 5.67 -13.05 -3.49
CA ARG A 28 6.92 -12.72 -4.19
C ARG A 28 7.24 -13.63 -5.38
N SER A 29 6.81 -14.89 -5.35
CA SER A 29 7.04 -15.84 -6.45
C SER A 29 6.06 -15.66 -7.61
N VAL A 30 4.82 -15.27 -7.33
CA VAL A 30 3.78 -15.02 -8.35
C VAL A 30 4.08 -13.75 -9.17
N HIS A 31 4.66 -12.72 -8.56
CA HIS A 31 5.04 -11.51 -9.29
C HIS A 31 6.23 -11.68 -10.25
N ARG A 32 7.00 -12.76 -10.16
CA ARG A 32 8.15 -13.02 -11.06
C ARG A 32 7.82 -13.81 -12.32
N THR A 33 6.61 -14.40 -12.42
CA THR A 33 6.28 -15.31 -13.53
C THR A 33 5.02 -14.94 -14.31
N SER A 34 4.34 -13.83 -13.99
CA SER A 34 3.14 -13.43 -14.71
C SER A 34 3.49 -12.59 -15.95
N VAL A 35 3.52 -13.22 -17.10
CA VAL A 35 3.34 -12.52 -18.38
C VAL A 35 1.95 -11.89 -18.33
N PRO A 36 1.79 -10.57 -18.53
CA PRO A 36 0.48 -9.92 -18.44
C PRO A 36 -0.42 -10.44 -19.56
N SER A 37 -1.51 -11.11 -19.16
CA SER A 37 -2.56 -11.51 -20.08
C SER A 37 -3.39 -10.28 -20.49
N PRO A 38 -3.78 -10.13 -21.78
CA PRO A 38 -4.54 -8.95 -22.26
C PRO A 38 -5.85 -8.67 -21.52
N LEU A 39 -6.39 -9.67 -20.81
CA LEU A 39 -7.62 -9.56 -20.02
C LEU A 39 -7.44 -8.84 -18.66
N GLN A 40 -6.18 -8.72 -18.16
CA GLN A 40 -5.91 -8.00 -16.91
C GLN A 40 -5.85 -6.48 -17.08
N GLU A 41 -5.63 -6.00 -18.29
CA GLU A 41 -5.57 -4.56 -18.59
C GLU A 41 -6.98 -3.90 -18.53
N SER A 42 -8.04 -4.67 -18.80
CA SER A 42 -9.43 -4.21 -18.72
C SER A 42 -9.96 -4.11 -17.28
N ALA A 43 -9.45 -4.89 -16.35
CA ALA A 43 -9.86 -4.88 -14.94
C ALA A 43 -9.20 -3.75 -14.12
N ARG A 44 -8.10 -3.16 -14.61
CA ARG A 44 -7.42 -2.00 -13.99
C ARG A 44 -8.15 -0.67 -14.16
N ARG A 45 -9.29 -0.63 -14.83
CA ARG A 45 -10.02 0.61 -15.10
C ARG A 45 -11.19 0.76 -14.15
N ARG A 46 -11.00 1.57 -13.12
CA ARG A 46 -11.94 2.25 -12.23
C ARG A 46 -11.95 1.81 -10.76
N GLU A 47 -10.83 2.05 -10.08
CA GLU A 47 -10.91 2.44 -8.68
C GLU A 47 -11.25 3.94 -8.61
N PRO A 48 -12.02 4.41 -7.60
CA PRO A 48 -12.13 5.84 -7.35
C PRO A 48 -10.75 6.31 -6.92
N THR A 49 -9.99 6.82 -7.85
CA THR A 49 -8.64 7.33 -7.66
C THR A 49 -8.76 8.64 -6.89
N LEU A 50 -8.73 8.56 -5.56
CA LEU A 50 -8.22 9.69 -4.79
C LEU A 50 -6.81 9.92 -5.33
N GLU A 51 -6.61 11.05 -6.00
CA GLU A 51 -5.28 11.36 -6.56
C GLU A 51 -4.26 11.30 -5.42
N PRO A 52 -3.14 10.56 -5.59
CA PRO A 52 -2.12 10.49 -4.56
C PRO A 52 -1.67 11.90 -4.21
N SER A 53 -1.50 12.18 -2.92
CA SER A 53 -1.08 13.51 -2.45
C SER A 53 0.15 13.98 -3.22
N THR A 54 0.04 15.11 -3.89
CA THR A 54 1.15 15.76 -4.60
C THR A 54 2.00 16.61 -3.65
N ARG A 55 1.72 16.58 -2.35
CA ARG A 55 2.46 17.33 -1.32
C ARG A 55 3.50 16.45 -0.65
N ALA A 56 4.64 17.03 -0.34
CA ALA A 56 5.68 16.41 0.46
C ALA A 56 5.20 16.16 1.90
N ASP A 57 5.40 14.95 2.40
CA ASP A 57 5.07 14.54 3.76
C ASP A 57 6.31 13.98 4.46
N ARG A 58 6.80 14.68 5.49
CA ARG A 58 8.01 14.30 6.24
C ARG A 58 7.94 12.93 6.92
N ARG A 59 6.75 12.35 7.05
CA ARG A 59 6.55 11.00 7.62
C ARG A 59 7.01 9.91 6.67
N VAL A 60 6.89 10.15 5.37
CA VAL A 60 7.13 9.12 4.33
C VAL A 60 8.09 9.56 3.25
N ASP A 61 8.52 10.83 3.27
CA ASP A 61 9.40 11.41 2.28
C ASP A 61 10.71 11.91 2.89
N TYR A 62 11.78 11.81 2.13
CA TYR A 62 13.01 12.56 2.34
C TYR A 62 12.81 13.97 1.78
N VAL A 63 12.52 14.92 2.64
CA VAL A 63 12.18 16.29 2.26
C VAL A 63 13.40 17.19 2.38
N ILE A 64 13.74 17.89 1.30
CA ILE A 64 14.79 18.90 1.22
C ILE A 64 14.13 20.25 0.95
N GLU A 65 14.44 21.27 1.76
CA GLU A 65 13.97 22.64 1.57
C GLU A 65 15.02 23.46 0.83
N LEU A 66 14.55 24.32 -0.09
CA LEU A 66 15.41 25.26 -0.80
C LEU A 66 15.35 26.63 -0.08
N GLU A 67 16.42 26.98 0.60
CA GLU A 67 16.56 28.24 1.33
C GLU A 67 17.23 29.30 0.46
N SER A 68 16.60 30.46 0.34
CA SER A 68 17.14 31.61 -0.40
C SER A 68 16.75 32.91 0.28
N GLU A 69 17.65 33.87 0.25
CA GLU A 69 17.40 35.24 0.75
C GLU A 69 16.39 36.00 -0.12
N ARG A 70 16.22 35.57 -1.36
CA ARG A 70 15.29 36.19 -2.32
C ARG A 70 14.26 35.13 -2.74
N ALA A 71 13.06 35.60 -3.08
CA ALA A 71 12.05 34.73 -3.62
C ALA A 71 12.54 34.02 -4.90
N LEU A 72 12.51 32.68 -4.90
CA LEU A 72 12.90 31.89 -6.04
C LEU A 72 11.83 31.95 -7.14
N SER A 73 12.25 32.14 -8.38
CA SER A 73 11.35 32.07 -9.51
C SER A 73 10.78 30.65 -9.68
N GLY A 74 9.47 30.50 -9.54
CA GLY A 74 8.81 29.19 -9.70
C GLY A 74 9.01 28.58 -11.09
N ALA A 75 9.21 29.40 -12.13
CA ALA A 75 9.52 28.89 -13.47
C ALA A 75 10.89 28.22 -13.50
N LEU A 76 11.92 28.89 -12.94
CA LEU A 76 13.29 28.35 -12.89
C LEU A 76 13.39 27.12 -11.99
N VAL A 77 12.66 27.10 -10.86
CA VAL A 77 12.61 25.93 -9.97
C VAL A 77 12.01 24.74 -10.72
N ARG A 78 10.84 24.90 -11.36
CA ARG A 78 10.20 23.83 -12.13
C ARG A 78 11.03 23.36 -13.33
N GLU A 79 11.70 24.27 -14.02
CA GLU A 79 12.59 23.90 -15.12
C GLU A 79 13.77 23.06 -14.61
N GLY A 80 14.45 23.52 -13.56
CA GLY A 80 15.59 22.80 -12.99
C GLY A 80 15.21 21.49 -12.31
N TRP A 81 13.94 21.34 -11.89
CA TRP A 81 13.37 20.13 -11.31
C TRP A 81 13.13 19.01 -12.35
N ARG A 82 12.87 19.33 -13.61
CA ARG A 82 12.50 18.35 -14.65
C ARG A 82 13.40 17.10 -14.71
N PRO A 83 14.74 17.20 -14.67
CA PRO A 83 15.61 16.02 -14.72
C PRO A 83 15.36 15.07 -13.54
N LEU A 84 15.18 15.61 -12.34
CA LEU A 84 14.88 14.81 -11.15
C LEU A 84 13.50 14.15 -11.23
N ALA A 85 12.48 14.90 -11.69
CA ALA A 85 11.15 14.36 -11.93
C ALA A 85 11.16 13.22 -12.96
N GLN A 86 11.96 13.32 -14.03
CA GLN A 86 12.12 12.26 -15.02
C GLN A 86 12.82 11.03 -14.44
N ARG A 87 13.86 11.22 -13.62
CA ARG A 87 14.65 10.13 -13.02
C ARG A 87 13.87 9.37 -11.94
N PHE A 88 13.17 10.08 -11.06
CA PHE A 88 12.50 9.48 -9.90
C PHE A 88 10.99 9.30 -10.07
N GLY A 89 10.40 9.87 -11.12
CA GLY A 89 8.99 9.69 -11.47
C GLY A 89 8.03 10.08 -10.35
N ARG A 90 6.98 9.26 -10.18
CA ARG A 90 5.93 9.48 -9.17
C ARG A 90 6.43 9.45 -7.73
N ARG A 91 7.63 8.93 -7.47
CA ARG A 91 8.25 8.90 -6.14
C ARG A 91 8.80 10.27 -5.72
N SER A 92 8.87 11.22 -6.62
CA SER A 92 9.42 12.54 -6.36
C SER A 92 8.33 13.62 -6.42
N VAL A 93 8.42 14.57 -5.51
CA VAL A 93 7.46 15.67 -5.37
C VAL A 93 8.20 17.00 -5.32
N LEU A 94 7.66 18.00 -6.00
CA LEU A 94 8.03 19.40 -5.86
C LEU A 94 6.79 20.15 -5.41
N ASP A 95 6.84 20.73 -4.23
CA ASP A 95 5.75 21.58 -3.73
C ASP A 95 6.30 22.89 -3.10
N GLN A 96 5.40 23.71 -2.65
CA GLN A 96 5.69 24.93 -1.91
C GLN A 96 4.83 24.92 -0.66
N ASP A 97 5.43 25.19 0.50
CA ASP A 97 4.69 25.28 1.75
C ASP A 97 3.88 26.58 1.85
N GLU A 98 3.15 26.73 2.96
CA GLU A 98 2.30 27.91 3.20
C GLU A 98 3.10 29.21 3.35
N GLN A 99 4.39 29.12 3.68
CA GLN A 99 5.30 30.25 3.80
C GLN A 99 6.02 30.58 2.48
N GLY A 100 5.77 29.80 1.44
CA GLY A 100 6.37 30.00 0.12
C GLY A 100 7.74 29.33 -0.04
N VAL A 101 8.17 28.49 0.90
CA VAL A 101 9.43 27.73 0.82
C VAL A 101 9.26 26.56 -0.14
N TRP A 102 10.16 26.45 -1.11
CA TRP A 102 10.18 25.32 -2.03
C TRP A 102 10.71 24.07 -1.36
N ARG A 103 9.97 22.98 -1.49
CA ARG A 103 10.32 21.66 -0.96
C ARG A 103 10.41 20.66 -2.09
N VAL A 104 11.47 19.89 -2.04
CA VAL A 104 11.75 18.82 -2.98
C VAL A 104 11.79 17.52 -2.18
N ALA A 105 11.02 16.54 -2.55
CA ALA A 105 10.88 15.34 -1.75
C ALA A 105 11.02 14.06 -2.57
N LEU A 106 11.60 13.02 -1.96
CA LEU A 106 11.66 11.67 -2.50
C LEU A 106 11.00 10.72 -1.51
N GLN A 107 10.01 9.97 -1.99
CA GLN A 107 9.30 8.95 -1.21
C GLN A 107 10.26 7.86 -0.75
N LEU A 108 10.26 7.59 0.56
CA LEU A 108 11.16 6.64 1.21
C LEU A 108 10.77 5.18 0.99
N VAL A 109 9.46 4.89 0.87
CA VAL A 109 8.93 3.53 0.75
C VAL A 109 7.80 3.50 -0.27
N SER A 110 7.73 2.43 -1.03
CA SER A 110 6.61 2.09 -1.92
C SER A 110 6.35 0.59 -1.81
N ARG A 111 5.33 0.07 -2.48
CA ARG A 111 5.07 -1.40 -2.53
C ARG A 111 6.26 -2.21 -3.04
N SER A 112 7.16 -1.61 -3.80
CA SER A 112 8.40 -2.26 -4.26
C SER A 112 9.52 -2.29 -3.21
N GLY A 113 9.33 -1.66 -2.05
CA GLY A 113 10.27 -1.62 -0.94
C GLY A 113 10.84 -0.24 -0.65
N ALA A 114 11.80 -0.19 0.27
CA ALA A 114 12.49 1.02 0.67
C ALA A 114 13.37 1.60 -0.45
N VAL A 115 13.55 2.92 -0.41
CA VAL A 115 14.49 3.62 -1.27
C VAL A 115 15.92 3.12 -1.01
N SER A 116 16.71 2.96 -2.07
CA SER A 116 18.12 2.60 -1.94
C SER A 116 18.98 3.78 -1.47
N GLU A 117 20.12 3.48 -0.84
CA GLU A 117 21.09 4.51 -0.46
C GLU A 117 21.60 5.27 -1.71
N ALA A 118 21.84 4.55 -2.80
CA ALA A 118 22.28 5.15 -4.06
C ALA A 118 21.25 6.14 -4.61
N ASP A 119 19.95 5.79 -4.61
CA ASP A 119 18.88 6.70 -5.05
C ASP A 119 18.81 7.94 -4.16
N LEU A 120 18.96 7.79 -2.84
CA LEU A 120 18.94 8.93 -1.91
C LEU A 120 20.13 9.87 -2.13
N VAL A 121 21.32 9.32 -2.32
CA VAL A 121 22.54 10.10 -2.62
C VAL A 121 22.40 10.81 -3.96
N GLU A 122 21.96 10.11 -4.99
CA GLU A 122 21.72 10.69 -6.33
C GLU A 122 20.69 11.82 -6.27
N PHE A 123 19.56 11.57 -5.58
CA PHE A 123 18.52 12.58 -5.41
C PHE A 123 19.04 13.83 -4.70
N ARG A 124 19.75 13.66 -3.58
CA ARG A 124 20.34 14.79 -2.83
C ARG A 124 21.31 15.58 -3.68
N SER A 125 22.25 14.93 -4.36
CA SER A 125 23.22 15.60 -5.24
C SER A 125 22.55 16.37 -6.37
N GLY A 126 21.47 15.81 -6.94
CA GLY A 126 20.67 16.49 -7.95
C GLY A 126 19.99 17.75 -7.40
N VAL A 127 19.46 17.70 -6.17
CA VAL A 127 18.86 18.86 -5.51
C VAL A 127 19.92 19.90 -5.12
N GLU A 128 21.10 19.50 -4.66
CA GLU A 128 22.24 20.40 -4.40
C GLU A 128 22.65 21.13 -5.68
N THR A 129 22.69 20.43 -6.82
CA THR A 129 22.97 21.03 -8.13
C THR A 129 21.88 22.02 -8.53
N LEU A 130 20.61 21.68 -8.32
CA LEU A 130 19.47 22.58 -8.56
C LEU A 130 19.60 23.84 -7.70
N ALA A 131 19.84 23.70 -6.41
CA ALA A 131 19.98 24.81 -5.46
C ALA A 131 21.12 25.75 -5.86
N ALA A 132 22.30 25.20 -6.22
CA ALA A 132 23.44 25.98 -6.68
C ALA A 132 23.11 26.82 -7.92
N ARG A 133 22.39 26.25 -8.88
CA ARG A 133 21.94 26.99 -10.09
C ARG A 133 20.96 28.12 -9.80
N LEU A 134 20.19 27.99 -8.72
CA LEU A 134 19.21 28.97 -8.27
C LEU A 134 19.80 29.99 -7.29
N GLY A 135 21.08 29.86 -6.87
CA GLY A 135 21.68 30.66 -5.82
C GLY A 135 21.05 30.42 -4.45
N ALA A 136 20.52 29.22 -4.22
CA ALA A 136 19.91 28.78 -2.98
C ALA A 136 20.81 27.82 -2.20
N ARG A 137 20.53 27.63 -0.92
CA ARG A 137 21.09 26.58 -0.06
C ARG A 137 20.04 25.48 0.15
N ILE A 138 20.46 24.33 0.61
CA ILE A 138 19.54 23.26 1.00
C ILE A 138 19.52 23.10 2.51
N ALA A 139 18.31 22.86 3.06
CA ALA A 139 18.12 22.30 4.39
C ALA A 139 17.57 20.89 4.23
N ALA A 140 18.34 19.90 4.64
CA ALA A 140 18.00 18.47 4.43
C ALA A 140 18.32 17.65 5.69
N PRO A 141 17.52 16.63 6.00
CA PRO A 141 17.85 15.65 7.02
C PRO A 141 19.13 14.87 6.66
N GLU A 142 19.76 14.28 7.67
CA GLU A 142 20.88 13.37 7.45
C GLU A 142 20.43 12.12 6.66
N LEU A 143 21.22 11.71 5.66
CA LEU A 143 20.95 10.54 4.83
C LEU A 143 20.80 9.27 5.67
N ARG A 144 21.66 9.09 6.69
CA ARG A 144 21.59 7.91 7.57
C ARG A 144 20.25 7.83 8.31
N ARG A 145 19.73 8.97 8.78
CA ARG A 145 18.42 9.02 9.43
C ARG A 145 17.30 8.70 8.45
N ALA A 146 17.35 9.23 7.23
CA ALA A 146 16.37 8.93 6.19
C ALA A 146 16.35 7.43 5.82
N LEU A 147 17.52 6.79 5.70
CA LEU A 147 17.64 5.36 5.45
C LEU A 147 17.08 4.51 6.60
N HIS A 148 17.31 4.93 7.84
CA HIS A 148 16.72 4.25 9.01
C HIS A 148 15.19 4.34 8.96
N THR A 149 14.64 5.53 8.77
CA THR A 149 13.19 5.73 8.63
C THR A 149 12.61 4.93 7.46
N ALA A 150 13.30 4.89 6.32
CA ALA A 150 12.88 4.08 5.18
C ALA A 150 12.75 2.58 5.52
N ARG A 151 13.71 2.02 6.26
CA ARG A 151 13.70 0.61 6.67
C ARG A 151 12.59 0.32 7.69
N GLU A 152 12.34 1.22 8.63
CA GLU A 152 11.24 1.08 9.60
C GLU A 152 9.89 1.12 8.92
N LEU A 153 9.66 2.10 8.03
CA LEU A 153 8.45 2.20 7.24
C LEU A 153 8.25 0.98 6.33
N ASP A 154 9.32 0.51 5.67
CA ASP A 154 9.25 -0.67 4.80
C ASP A 154 8.79 -1.91 5.57
N ARG A 155 9.26 -2.08 6.82
CA ARG A 155 8.81 -3.18 7.68
C ARG A 155 7.32 -3.03 8.02
N ILE A 156 6.88 -1.84 8.45
CA ILE A 156 5.49 -1.57 8.79
C ILE A 156 4.58 -1.82 7.58
N CYS A 157 4.96 -1.28 6.42
CA CYS A 157 4.21 -1.48 5.19
C CYS A 157 4.18 -2.96 4.77
N ALA A 158 5.30 -3.68 4.92
CA ALA A 158 5.37 -5.08 4.58
C ALA A 158 4.49 -5.96 5.48
N ASP A 159 4.36 -5.61 6.75
CA ASP A 159 3.50 -6.32 7.70
C ASP A 159 2.00 -6.02 7.45
N ALA A 160 1.69 -4.88 6.85
CA ALA A 160 0.34 -4.42 6.56
C ALA A 160 -0.09 -4.58 5.09
N ASP A 161 0.80 -4.99 4.18
CA ASP A 161 0.47 -5.27 2.77
C ASP A 161 -0.25 -6.62 2.66
N ILE A 162 -1.49 -6.63 3.13
CA ILE A 162 -2.35 -7.80 3.22
C ILE A 162 -3.49 -7.64 2.23
N GLN A 163 -3.75 -8.69 1.49
CA GLN A 163 -4.94 -8.83 0.65
C GLN A 163 -5.79 -9.99 1.19
N VAL A 164 -7.07 -9.73 1.43
CA VAL A 164 -8.03 -10.76 1.82
C VAL A 164 -8.75 -11.25 0.59
N ALA A 165 -8.85 -12.57 0.46
CA ALA A 165 -9.60 -13.21 -0.60
C ALA A 165 -10.69 -14.13 -0.04
N LEU A 166 -11.88 -14.09 -0.66
CA LEU A 166 -12.97 -15.01 -0.45
C LEU A 166 -13.26 -15.70 -1.78
N HIS A 167 -13.22 -17.03 -1.81
CA HIS A 167 -13.48 -17.81 -3.01
C HIS A 167 -14.88 -18.40 -2.98
N ILE A 168 -15.63 -18.18 -4.04
CA ILE A 168 -16.93 -18.82 -4.27
C ILE A 168 -16.72 -19.88 -5.33
N ILE A 169 -16.72 -21.16 -4.92
CA ILE A 169 -16.46 -22.30 -5.79
C ILE A 169 -17.77 -22.94 -6.23
N GLY A 170 -17.99 -22.99 -7.53
CA GLY A 170 -19.20 -23.54 -8.15
C GLY A 170 -19.23 -23.24 -9.64
N GLU A 171 -20.17 -23.86 -10.33
CA GLU A 171 -20.34 -23.71 -11.78
C GLU A 171 -21.22 -22.49 -12.12
N ASN A 172 -20.88 -21.81 -13.22
CA ASN A 172 -21.68 -20.73 -13.81
C ASN A 172 -22.00 -19.56 -12.84
N ILE A 173 -21.04 -19.18 -11.99
CA ILE A 173 -21.22 -18.07 -11.07
C ILE A 173 -21.05 -16.74 -11.82
N GLU A 174 -22.14 -15.97 -11.87
CA GLU A 174 -22.12 -14.61 -12.44
C GLU A 174 -22.16 -13.58 -11.31
N PRO A 175 -21.04 -12.84 -11.09
CA PRO A 175 -21.02 -11.75 -10.13
C PRO A 175 -21.87 -10.58 -10.63
N ASP A 176 -22.50 -9.87 -9.71
CA ASP A 176 -23.16 -8.62 -9.99
C ASP A 176 -22.14 -7.56 -10.46
N PRO A 177 -22.34 -6.93 -11.63
CA PRO A 177 -21.42 -5.93 -12.14
C PRO A 177 -21.48 -4.57 -11.40
N GLY A 178 -22.18 -4.48 -10.28
CA GLY A 178 -22.32 -3.28 -9.46
C GLY A 178 -20.97 -2.72 -8.98
N HIS A 179 -20.97 -1.43 -8.60
CA HIS A 179 -19.80 -0.81 -8.00
C HIS A 179 -19.58 -1.36 -6.59
N GLN A 180 -18.51 -2.13 -6.42
CA GLN A 180 -18.18 -2.80 -5.16
C GLN A 180 -16.90 -2.18 -4.54
N PRO A 181 -16.78 -2.10 -3.20
CA PRO A 181 -15.56 -1.63 -2.53
C PRO A 181 -14.46 -2.70 -2.48
N PHE A 182 -14.56 -3.77 -3.28
CA PHE A 182 -13.63 -4.87 -3.42
C PHE A 182 -13.54 -5.30 -4.88
N GLN A 183 -12.49 -6.01 -5.24
CA GLN A 183 -12.31 -6.52 -6.61
C GLN A 183 -12.99 -7.88 -6.77
N VAL A 184 -13.49 -8.15 -7.98
CA VAL A 184 -14.15 -9.41 -8.36
C VAL A 184 -13.40 -10.01 -9.54
N VAL A 185 -12.84 -11.19 -9.36
CA VAL A 185 -12.06 -11.91 -10.37
C VAL A 185 -12.76 -13.22 -10.71
N ARG A 186 -13.10 -13.43 -11.98
CA ARG A 186 -13.61 -14.71 -12.48
C ARG A 186 -12.48 -15.72 -12.57
N ARG A 187 -12.79 -16.97 -12.19
CA ARG A 187 -11.91 -18.13 -12.30
C ARG A 187 -12.62 -19.25 -13.05
N GLU A 188 -11.89 -20.27 -13.44
CA GLU A 188 -12.47 -21.45 -14.10
C GLU A 188 -13.44 -22.22 -13.19
N ASP A 189 -13.15 -22.23 -11.89
CA ASP A 189 -13.88 -22.94 -10.85
C ASP A 189 -14.84 -22.06 -10.03
N GLY A 190 -15.01 -20.77 -10.43
CA GLY A 190 -15.88 -19.86 -9.69
C GLY A 190 -15.49 -18.39 -9.74
N VAL A 191 -15.61 -17.71 -8.60
CA VAL A 191 -15.34 -16.28 -8.45
C VAL A 191 -14.52 -16.03 -7.19
N THR A 192 -13.53 -15.15 -7.28
CA THR A 192 -12.77 -14.66 -6.14
C THR A 192 -13.10 -13.18 -5.89
N LEU A 193 -13.46 -12.86 -4.65
CA LEU A 193 -13.59 -11.50 -4.17
C LEU A 193 -12.30 -11.16 -3.41
N THR A 194 -11.67 -10.01 -3.72
CA THR A 194 -10.42 -9.59 -3.07
C THR A 194 -10.53 -8.17 -2.54
N LEU A 195 -9.98 -7.94 -1.35
CA LEU A 195 -9.93 -6.65 -0.68
C LEU A 195 -8.49 -6.35 -0.28
N ASP A 196 -7.96 -5.24 -0.78
CA ASP A 196 -6.66 -4.71 -0.35
C ASP A 196 -6.86 -3.93 0.96
N VAL A 197 -6.28 -4.43 2.04
CA VAL A 197 -6.53 -3.92 3.39
C VAL A 197 -6.05 -2.48 3.56
N ALA A 198 -4.87 -2.17 3.06
CA ALA A 198 -4.28 -0.85 3.20
C ALA A 198 -4.97 0.21 2.33
N LEU A 199 -5.55 -0.20 1.20
CA LEU A 199 -6.18 0.70 0.23
C LEU A 199 -7.69 0.89 0.43
N ALA A 200 -8.33 0.11 1.29
CA ALA A 200 -9.77 0.22 1.56
C ALA A 200 -10.09 1.49 2.37
N PRO A 201 -10.92 2.43 1.87
CA PRO A 201 -11.23 3.67 2.58
C PRO A 201 -11.97 3.44 3.90
N ASP A 202 -12.89 2.48 3.91
CA ASP A 202 -13.56 1.96 5.09
C ASP A 202 -13.41 0.44 5.09
N LEU A 203 -12.35 -0.03 5.75
CA LEU A 203 -12.00 -1.45 5.75
C LEU A 203 -13.12 -2.31 6.34
N GLY A 204 -13.75 -1.87 7.44
CA GLY A 204 -14.84 -2.61 8.08
C GLY A 204 -16.05 -2.76 7.16
N ALA A 205 -16.58 -1.65 6.65
CA ALA A 205 -17.73 -1.66 5.75
C ALA A 205 -17.41 -2.40 4.43
N SER A 206 -16.20 -2.25 3.90
CA SER A 206 -15.76 -2.95 2.68
C SER A 206 -15.70 -4.46 2.87
N TYR A 207 -15.16 -4.92 4.00
CA TYR A 207 -15.11 -6.35 4.34
C TYR A 207 -16.52 -6.92 4.55
N GLU A 208 -17.38 -6.24 5.30
CA GLU A 208 -18.77 -6.65 5.46
C GLU A 208 -19.53 -6.72 4.14
N ALA A 209 -19.33 -5.76 3.24
CA ALA A 209 -19.92 -5.78 1.90
C ALA A 209 -19.42 -6.99 1.10
N MET A 210 -18.11 -7.30 1.17
CA MET A 210 -17.51 -8.45 0.52
C MET A 210 -18.08 -9.77 1.05
N VAL A 211 -18.23 -9.91 2.37
CA VAL A 211 -18.84 -11.10 3.00
C VAL A 211 -20.30 -11.28 2.58
N ARG A 212 -21.09 -10.19 2.60
CA ARG A 212 -22.49 -10.23 2.13
C ARG A 212 -22.60 -10.67 0.67
N ALA A 213 -21.77 -10.09 -0.19
CA ALA A 213 -21.75 -10.44 -1.61
C ALA A 213 -21.32 -11.90 -1.83
N GLY A 214 -20.29 -12.38 -1.14
CA GLY A 214 -19.82 -13.75 -1.21
C GLY A 214 -20.88 -14.76 -0.78
N ARG A 215 -21.59 -14.49 0.31
CA ARG A 215 -22.70 -15.32 0.79
C ARG A 215 -23.89 -15.35 -0.18
N ALA A 216 -24.30 -14.18 -0.67
CA ALA A 216 -25.38 -14.07 -1.63
C ALA A 216 -25.09 -14.84 -2.93
N LEU A 217 -23.84 -14.76 -3.43
CA LEU A 217 -23.41 -15.52 -4.60
C LEU A 217 -23.40 -17.02 -4.31
N ALA A 218 -22.86 -17.45 -3.16
CA ALA A 218 -22.83 -18.86 -2.77
C ALA A 218 -24.24 -19.44 -2.65
N GLU A 219 -25.17 -18.73 -2.01
CA GLU A 219 -26.57 -19.16 -1.86
C GLU A 219 -27.28 -19.22 -3.20
N LYS A 220 -27.17 -18.16 -4.02
CA LYS A 220 -27.85 -18.08 -5.34
C LYS A 220 -27.46 -19.18 -6.29
N HIS A 221 -26.19 -19.62 -6.26
CA HIS A 221 -25.65 -20.62 -7.19
C HIS A 221 -25.43 -22.01 -6.56
N GLY A 222 -25.84 -22.23 -5.29
CA GLY A 222 -25.56 -23.47 -4.57
C GLY A 222 -24.07 -23.77 -4.43
N ALA A 223 -23.25 -22.69 -4.42
CA ALA A 223 -21.80 -22.74 -4.38
C ALA A 223 -21.27 -22.72 -2.94
N LYS A 224 -19.96 -22.96 -2.77
CA LYS A 224 -19.29 -22.93 -1.47
C LYS A 224 -18.44 -21.68 -1.32
N LEU A 225 -18.55 -21.01 -0.18
CA LEU A 225 -17.64 -19.94 0.22
C LEU A 225 -16.46 -20.54 0.98
N VAL A 226 -15.25 -20.39 0.46
CA VAL A 226 -14.05 -21.02 1.01
C VAL A 226 -12.86 -20.03 1.10
N ASP A 227 -11.87 -20.39 1.91
CA ASP A 227 -10.57 -19.70 1.99
C ASP A 227 -9.59 -20.18 0.88
N ASP A 228 -8.38 -19.62 0.85
CA ASP A 228 -7.30 -20.00 -0.08
C ASP A 228 -6.89 -21.49 0.00
N ARG A 229 -7.25 -22.18 1.08
CA ARG A 229 -6.98 -23.60 1.30
C ARG A 229 -8.15 -24.50 0.95
N GLY A 230 -9.28 -23.91 0.52
CA GLY A 230 -10.51 -24.63 0.22
C GLY A 230 -11.36 -25.00 1.45
N ASN A 231 -11.04 -24.47 2.63
CA ASN A 231 -11.87 -24.67 3.82
C ASN A 231 -13.11 -23.79 3.75
N THR A 232 -14.27 -24.34 4.09
CA THR A 232 -15.52 -23.58 4.14
C THR A 232 -15.45 -22.50 5.22
N LEU A 233 -15.80 -21.28 4.84
CA LEU A 233 -15.82 -20.12 5.73
C LEU A 233 -17.19 -20.02 6.41
N ASP A 234 -17.25 -20.44 7.65
CA ASP A 234 -18.42 -20.26 8.53
C ASP A 234 -18.43 -18.86 9.17
N GLU A 235 -19.49 -18.54 9.93
CA GLU A 235 -19.65 -17.27 10.63
C GLU A 235 -18.47 -16.94 11.56
N ARG A 236 -17.99 -17.97 12.26
CA ARG A 236 -16.88 -17.83 13.21
C ARG A 236 -15.56 -17.50 12.50
N ALA A 237 -15.29 -18.18 11.38
CA ALA A 237 -14.11 -17.92 10.56
C ALA A 237 -14.13 -16.50 9.98
N LEU A 238 -15.27 -16.08 9.40
CA LEU A 238 -15.44 -14.73 8.86
C LEU A 238 -15.32 -13.65 9.93
N SER A 239 -15.88 -13.86 11.12
CA SER A 239 -15.71 -12.93 12.25
C SER A 239 -14.25 -12.84 12.72
N ALA A 240 -13.53 -13.96 12.77
CA ALA A 240 -12.12 -13.99 13.12
C ALA A 240 -11.25 -13.21 12.11
N ILE A 241 -11.53 -13.33 10.82
CA ILE A 241 -10.87 -12.53 9.77
C ILE A 241 -11.15 -11.04 10.01
N GLY A 242 -12.42 -10.65 10.24
CA GLY A 242 -12.77 -9.26 10.53
C GLY A 242 -12.00 -8.66 11.71
N ALA A 243 -11.86 -9.43 12.80
CA ALA A 243 -11.08 -9.00 13.97
C ALA A 243 -9.58 -8.82 13.65
N GLN A 244 -9.01 -9.69 12.78
CA GLN A 244 -7.62 -9.55 12.34
C GLN A 244 -7.42 -8.30 11.46
N LEU A 245 -8.38 -8.00 10.57
CA LEU A 245 -8.35 -6.80 9.74
C LEU A 245 -8.39 -5.53 10.58
N ASP A 246 -9.21 -5.52 11.64
CA ASP A 246 -9.28 -4.39 12.56
C ASP A 246 -7.96 -4.20 13.33
N ALA A 247 -7.27 -5.27 13.72
CA ALA A 247 -5.95 -5.19 14.33
C ALA A 247 -4.90 -4.60 13.37
N VAL A 248 -4.93 -4.98 12.09
CA VAL A 248 -4.03 -4.38 11.06
C VAL A 248 -4.33 -2.90 10.88
N ARG A 249 -5.60 -2.53 10.78
CA ARG A 249 -6.03 -1.12 10.69
C ARG A 249 -5.52 -0.30 11.89
N GLN A 250 -5.65 -0.83 13.11
CA GLN A 250 -5.15 -0.17 14.31
C GLN A 250 -3.62 -0.01 14.29
N THR A 251 -2.90 -1.01 13.81
CA THR A 251 -1.44 -0.95 13.67
C THR A 251 -1.03 0.15 12.70
N LEU A 252 -1.64 0.23 11.52
CA LEU A 252 -1.39 1.31 10.56
C LEU A 252 -1.72 2.69 11.15
N ALA A 253 -2.88 2.82 11.81
CA ALA A 253 -3.31 4.07 12.44
C ALA A 253 -2.34 4.54 13.53
N ALA A 254 -1.76 3.63 14.32
CA ALA A 254 -0.73 3.95 15.32
C ALA A 254 0.53 4.56 14.71
N HIS A 255 0.81 4.30 13.43
CA HIS A 255 1.89 4.92 12.66
C HIS A 255 1.41 6.13 11.82
N GLY A 256 0.18 6.61 12.05
CA GLY A 256 -0.39 7.74 11.32
C GLY A 256 -0.75 7.44 9.86
N ILE A 257 -0.91 6.16 9.53
CA ILE A 257 -1.31 5.68 8.19
C ILE A 257 -2.76 5.21 8.30
N GLU A 258 -3.70 6.03 7.87
CA GLU A 258 -5.11 5.62 7.79
C GLU A 258 -5.34 4.82 6.51
N THR A 259 -6.06 3.70 6.60
CA THR A 259 -6.41 2.87 5.44
C THR A 259 -7.21 3.70 4.42
N GLY A 260 -6.96 3.49 3.13
CA GLY A 260 -7.59 4.24 2.04
C GLY A 260 -7.21 5.72 1.93
N SER A 261 -6.41 6.26 2.86
CA SER A 261 -5.96 7.64 2.79
C SER A 261 -5.03 7.89 1.59
N PRO A 262 -4.86 9.16 1.15
CA PRO A 262 -3.88 9.49 0.12
C PRO A 262 -2.45 9.04 0.47
N LEU A 263 -2.13 8.99 1.77
CA LEU A 263 -0.85 8.49 2.27
C LEU A 263 -0.73 6.97 2.09
N ALA A 264 -1.75 6.21 2.48
CA ALA A 264 -1.80 4.77 2.26
C ALA A 264 -1.70 4.43 0.76
N GLN A 265 -2.41 5.17 -0.10
CA GLN A 265 -2.31 4.99 -1.54
C GLN A 265 -0.90 5.23 -2.08
N ARG A 266 -0.15 6.20 -1.56
CA ARG A 266 1.25 6.40 -1.94
C ARG A 266 2.15 5.25 -1.51
N LEU A 267 1.95 4.71 -0.32
CA LEU A 267 2.80 3.65 0.25
C LEU A 267 2.55 2.28 -0.37
N PHE A 268 1.29 1.99 -0.71
CA PHE A 268 0.82 0.66 -1.15
C PHE A 268 0.44 0.59 -2.64
N SER A 269 0.77 1.60 -3.45
CA SER A 269 0.56 1.59 -4.92
C SER A 269 1.82 1.27 -5.72
#